data_f480a32d1ddb3e22b54dacd33486a0a5
#
_entry.id   f480a32d1ddb3e22b54dacd33486a0a5
#
_cell.length_a   1.000
_cell.length_b   1.000
_cell.length_c   1.000
_cell.angle_alpha   90.00
_cell.angle_beta   90.00
_cell.angle_gamma   90.00
#
_symmetry.space_group_name_H-M   'P 1'
#
loop_
_entity.id
_entity.type
_entity.pdbx_description
1 polymer ?
#
loop_
_entity_poly.entity_id
_entity_poly.type
_entity_poly.pdbx_seq_one_letter_code
_entity_poly.pdbx_strand_id
1 'polypeptide(L)'
;RKGATGKPLTPDITQKKGTEYLKVFINQGSPAGMPSWGKSGELTQEEVDIMARFVQHEPPKPPEFGMNEIKATWKVLVPVDRRPTKKENNYNTDNVFAVTLRDSGEVALIDGDTKKIINIIRTGYAVHISRLSHSGRYVYTIGRDGKIDLIDLYFEKPTKVAEIKVGLE
;
A
#
# COMPACT_ATOMS: atom_id res chain seq x y z
N ARG A 1 6.52 -0.45 17.59
CA ARG A 1 7.02 0.27 18.77
C ARG A 1 8.52 0.10 19.05
N LYS A 2 9.25 -0.69 18.27
CA LYS A 2 10.70 -0.94 18.45
C LYS A 2 11.57 0.30 18.25
N GLY A 3 11.03 1.36 17.64
CA GLY A 3 11.76 2.57 17.27
C GLY A 3 12.59 2.37 16.00
N ALA A 4 13.10 3.48 15.49
CA ALA A 4 14.09 3.55 14.42
C ALA A 4 14.95 4.79 14.67
N THR A 5 14.58 5.95 14.13
CA THR A 5 15.17 7.24 14.49
C THR A 5 14.73 7.72 15.90
N GLY A 6 13.49 7.39 16.30
CA GLY A 6 12.97 7.65 17.63
C GLY A 6 13.32 6.55 18.64
N LYS A 7 13.28 6.88 19.93
CA LYS A 7 13.47 5.89 21.00
C LYS A 7 12.36 4.85 20.99
N PRO A 8 12.64 3.58 21.38
CA PRO A 8 11.62 2.55 21.44
C PRO A 8 10.56 2.86 22.50
N LEU A 9 9.31 2.49 22.19
CA LEU A 9 8.14 2.61 23.06
C LEU A 9 7.64 1.22 23.47
N THR A 10 8.58 0.36 23.84
CA THR A 10 8.27 -0.97 24.37
C THR A 10 7.84 -0.86 25.84
N PRO A 11 6.94 -1.75 26.35
CA PRO A 11 6.41 -1.66 27.71
C PRO A 11 7.48 -1.65 28.79
N ASP A 12 8.55 -2.41 28.62
CA ASP A 12 9.69 -2.46 29.56
C ASP A 12 10.38 -1.09 29.74
N ILE A 13 10.35 -0.25 28.72
CA ILE A 13 10.90 1.12 28.76
C ILE A 13 9.87 2.12 29.25
N THR A 14 8.65 2.04 28.71
CA THR A 14 7.61 3.04 29.00
C THR A 14 7.05 2.91 30.41
N GLN A 15 6.92 1.68 30.94
CA GLN A 15 6.51 1.43 32.33
C GLN A 15 7.52 1.99 33.36
N LYS A 16 8.83 1.86 33.08
CA LYS A 16 9.88 2.46 33.91
C LYS A 16 9.81 3.99 33.98
N LYS A 17 9.27 4.61 32.93
CA LYS A 17 9.08 6.07 32.89
C LYS A 17 7.85 6.53 33.68
N GLY A 18 6.82 5.68 33.71
CA GLY A 18 5.55 5.97 34.35
C GLY A 18 4.64 6.90 33.58
N THR A 19 3.34 6.83 33.89
CA THR A 19 2.29 7.55 33.16
C THR A 19 2.49 9.07 33.20
N GLU A 20 2.78 9.64 34.33
CA GLU A 20 2.90 11.10 34.47
C GLU A 20 4.08 11.66 33.65
N TYR A 21 5.23 10.97 33.65
CA TYR A 21 6.34 11.37 32.80
C TYR A 21 5.95 11.31 31.30
N LEU A 22 5.26 10.25 30.88
CA LEU A 22 4.84 10.08 29.50
C LEU A 22 3.81 11.14 29.08
N LYS A 23 2.87 11.51 29.98
CA LYS A 23 1.91 12.60 29.72
C LYS A 23 2.63 13.92 29.48
N VAL A 24 3.56 14.29 30.37
CA VAL A 24 4.35 15.52 30.20
C VAL A 24 5.15 15.47 28.87
N PHE A 25 5.76 14.32 28.58
CA PHE A 25 6.59 14.15 27.39
C PHE A 25 5.78 14.23 26.08
N ILE A 26 4.59 13.62 26.03
CA ILE A 26 3.67 13.70 24.87
C ILE A 26 3.12 15.11 24.72
N ASN A 27 2.73 15.74 25.85
CA ASN A 27 2.16 17.07 25.83
C ASN A 27 3.15 18.14 25.36
N GLN A 28 4.38 18.09 25.86
CA GLN A 28 5.40 19.14 25.65
C GLN A 28 6.35 18.85 24.49
N GLY A 29 6.44 17.59 24.05
CA GLY A 29 7.43 17.15 23.08
C GLY A 29 8.85 17.12 23.65
N SER A 30 9.84 17.16 22.77
CA SER A 30 11.25 17.19 23.16
C SER A 30 12.11 18.01 22.18
N PRO A 31 13.22 18.60 22.67
CA PRO A 31 14.20 19.28 21.81
C PRO A 31 14.82 18.35 20.74
N ALA A 32 14.74 17.03 20.96
CA ALA A 32 15.23 16.01 20.02
C ALA A 32 14.28 15.72 18.85
N GLY A 33 13.26 16.56 18.61
CA GLY A 33 12.40 16.51 17.43
C GLY A 33 11.04 15.85 17.65
N MET A 34 10.65 15.50 18.88
CA MET A 34 9.28 15.07 19.15
C MET A 34 8.37 16.30 19.24
N PRO A 35 7.29 16.39 18.42
CA PRO A 35 6.36 17.51 18.51
C PRO A 35 5.64 17.58 19.85
N SER A 36 5.15 18.76 20.20
CA SER A 36 4.38 19.02 21.43
C SER A 36 2.89 18.76 21.20
N TRP A 37 2.50 17.51 21.01
CA TRP A 37 1.17 17.10 20.54
C TRP A 37 0.00 17.68 21.35
N GLY A 38 0.12 17.74 22.66
CA GLY A 38 -0.91 18.34 23.50
C GLY A 38 -0.84 19.88 23.50
N LYS A 39 0.35 20.47 23.61
CA LYS A 39 0.53 21.92 23.62
C LYS A 39 0.16 22.59 22.30
N SER A 40 0.39 21.89 21.17
CA SER A 40 -0.01 22.36 19.84
C SER A 40 -1.52 22.24 19.58
N GLY A 41 -2.26 21.54 20.46
CA GLY A 41 -3.69 21.31 20.31
C GLY A 41 -4.06 20.19 19.34
N GLU A 42 -3.09 19.42 18.85
CA GLU A 42 -3.33 18.27 17.98
C GLU A 42 -3.92 17.07 18.75
N LEU A 43 -3.59 16.95 20.03
CA LEU A 43 -4.20 16.01 20.97
C LEU A 43 -4.82 16.76 22.14
N THR A 44 -6.01 16.37 22.53
CA THR A 44 -6.65 16.82 23.79
C THR A 44 -5.89 16.25 25.00
N GLN A 45 -6.10 16.83 26.19
CA GLN A 45 -5.47 16.31 27.40
C GLN A 45 -5.93 14.89 27.75
N GLU A 46 -7.17 14.53 27.41
CA GLU A 46 -7.70 13.18 27.56
C GLU A 46 -6.98 12.20 26.62
N GLU A 47 -6.78 12.56 25.34
CA GLU A 47 -6.04 11.74 24.39
C GLU A 47 -4.57 11.58 24.78
N VAL A 48 -3.95 12.63 25.34
CA VAL A 48 -2.59 12.55 25.91
C VAL A 48 -2.54 11.53 27.05
N ASP A 49 -3.52 11.51 27.97
CA ASP A 49 -3.60 10.53 29.05
C ASP A 49 -3.81 9.11 28.52
N ILE A 50 -4.76 8.93 27.60
CA ILE A 50 -5.02 7.65 26.94
C ILE A 50 -3.75 7.14 26.25
N MET A 51 -3.07 7.98 25.49
CA MET A 51 -1.85 7.61 24.78
C MET A 51 -0.72 7.22 25.75
N ALA A 52 -0.53 7.97 26.83
CA ALA A 52 0.47 7.68 27.85
C ALA A 52 0.24 6.31 28.51
N ARG A 53 -1.01 5.94 28.77
CA ARG A 53 -1.37 4.61 29.28
C ARG A 53 -1.19 3.53 28.21
N PHE A 54 -1.67 3.79 26.99
CA PHE A 54 -1.62 2.83 25.88
C PHE A 54 -0.20 2.35 25.55
N VAL A 55 0.79 3.25 25.56
CA VAL A 55 2.17 2.86 25.24
C VAL A 55 2.84 1.99 26.31
N GLN A 56 2.25 1.88 27.51
CA GLN A 56 2.73 1.04 28.60
C GLN A 56 2.20 -0.41 28.54
N HIS A 57 1.20 -0.67 27.70
CA HIS A 57 0.66 -2.01 27.46
C HIS A 57 1.37 -2.70 26.31
N GLU A 58 1.33 -4.03 26.31
CA GLU A 58 1.75 -4.80 25.14
C GLU A 58 0.97 -4.35 23.90
N PRO A 59 1.65 -4.20 22.75
CA PRO A 59 0.96 -3.89 21.53
C PRO A 59 0.00 -5.05 21.19
N PRO A 60 -1.18 -4.75 20.60
CA PRO A 60 -2.03 -5.80 20.07
C PRO A 60 -1.23 -6.64 19.08
N LYS A 61 -1.44 -7.95 19.11
CA LYS A 61 -0.85 -8.82 18.09
C LYS A 61 -1.29 -8.30 16.72
N PRO A 62 -0.36 -8.04 15.80
CA PRO A 62 -0.75 -7.67 14.45
C PRO A 62 -1.59 -8.82 13.85
N PRO A 63 -2.62 -8.52 13.05
CA PRO A 63 -3.35 -9.55 12.35
C PRO A 63 -2.38 -10.37 11.50
N GLU A 64 -2.53 -11.69 11.54
CA GLU A 64 -1.78 -12.57 10.66
C GLU A 64 -2.27 -12.39 9.22
N PHE A 65 -1.33 -12.25 8.29
CA PHE A 65 -1.62 -12.20 6.87
C PHE A 65 -0.55 -13.01 6.15
N GLY A 66 -0.74 -14.32 6.19
CA GLY A 66 0.14 -15.29 5.58
C GLY A 66 -0.36 -15.81 4.23
N MET A 67 0.17 -16.92 3.79
CA MET A 67 -0.16 -17.49 2.47
C MET A 67 -1.63 -17.90 2.35
N ASN A 68 -2.27 -18.33 3.45
CA ASN A 68 -3.69 -18.73 3.43
C ASN A 68 -4.58 -17.51 3.18
N GLU A 69 -4.34 -16.42 3.89
CA GLU A 69 -5.07 -15.16 3.76
C GLU A 69 -4.83 -14.55 2.35
N ILE A 70 -3.58 -14.59 1.87
CA ILE A 70 -3.25 -14.16 0.50
C ILE A 70 -4.06 -14.96 -0.52
N LYS A 71 -4.03 -16.29 -0.45
CA LYS A 71 -4.77 -17.16 -1.39
C LYS A 71 -6.27 -16.93 -1.33
N ALA A 72 -6.83 -16.66 -0.14
CA ALA A 72 -8.26 -16.38 0.04
C ALA A 72 -8.71 -15.08 -0.67
N THR A 73 -7.78 -14.14 -0.92
CA THR A 73 -8.07 -12.90 -1.64
C THR A 73 -7.89 -13.00 -3.16
N TRP A 74 -7.41 -14.14 -3.66
CA TRP A 74 -7.18 -14.33 -5.09
C TRP A 74 -8.49 -14.31 -5.87
N LYS A 75 -8.59 -13.40 -6.82
CA LYS A 75 -9.72 -13.30 -7.74
C LYS A 75 -9.24 -13.40 -9.18
N VAL A 76 -9.71 -14.40 -9.87
CA VAL A 76 -9.54 -14.54 -11.33
C VAL A 76 -10.72 -13.87 -12.01
N LEU A 77 -10.49 -12.70 -12.61
CA LEU A 77 -11.54 -11.93 -13.30
C LEU A 77 -11.80 -12.47 -14.69
N VAL A 78 -10.74 -12.91 -15.38
CA VAL A 78 -10.81 -13.59 -16.67
C VAL A 78 -10.07 -14.92 -16.54
N PRO A 79 -10.77 -16.06 -16.60
CA PRO A 79 -10.17 -17.40 -16.58
C PRO A 79 -9.10 -17.57 -17.67
N VAL A 80 -8.10 -18.42 -17.41
CA VAL A 80 -6.93 -18.56 -18.31
C VAL A 80 -7.35 -19.09 -19.69
N ASP A 81 -8.30 -19.99 -19.74
CA ASP A 81 -8.87 -20.58 -20.96
C ASP A 81 -9.68 -19.58 -21.81
N ARG A 82 -10.08 -18.45 -21.22
CA ARG A 82 -10.76 -17.35 -21.92
C ARG A 82 -9.83 -16.20 -22.31
N ARG A 83 -8.54 -16.29 -21.98
CA ARG A 83 -7.56 -15.28 -22.38
C ARG A 83 -7.07 -15.55 -23.81
N PRO A 84 -6.76 -14.50 -24.58
CA PRO A 84 -6.20 -14.66 -25.90
C PRO A 84 -4.96 -15.55 -25.90
N THR A 85 -4.87 -16.51 -26.79
CA THR A 85 -3.66 -17.33 -26.97
C THR A 85 -2.61 -16.59 -27.81
N LYS A 86 -3.06 -15.65 -28.65
CA LYS A 86 -2.24 -14.76 -29.46
C LYS A 86 -2.67 -13.32 -29.22
N LYS A 87 -1.77 -12.38 -29.44
CA LYS A 87 -2.07 -10.95 -29.32
C LYS A 87 -3.15 -10.54 -30.32
N GLU A 88 -4.25 -9.96 -29.82
CA GLU A 88 -5.42 -9.51 -30.60
C GLU A 88 -5.32 -8.06 -31.08
N ASN A 89 -4.31 -7.34 -30.62
CA ASN A 89 -4.05 -5.94 -30.98
C ASN A 89 -2.71 -5.78 -31.70
N ASN A 90 -2.48 -4.60 -32.26
CA ASN A 90 -1.26 -4.26 -33.00
C ASN A 90 -0.31 -3.34 -32.26
N TYR A 91 -0.52 -3.12 -30.93
CA TYR A 91 0.38 -2.27 -30.16
C TYR A 91 1.78 -2.90 -30.07
N ASN A 92 2.80 -2.08 -30.19
CA ASN A 92 4.17 -2.48 -29.92
C ASN A 92 4.37 -2.58 -28.40
N THR A 93 4.29 -3.80 -27.84
CA THR A 93 4.40 -4.02 -26.40
C THR A 93 5.71 -3.54 -25.78
N ASP A 94 6.78 -3.44 -26.59
CA ASP A 94 8.07 -2.90 -26.15
C ASP A 94 8.05 -1.37 -26.01
N ASN A 95 7.03 -0.71 -26.56
CA ASN A 95 6.82 0.74 -26.48
C ASN A 95 5.46 1.12 -25.87
N VAL A 96 4.89 0.27 -25.01
CA VAL A 96 3.73 0.59 -24.19
C VAL A 96 4.18 1.13 -22.84
N PHE A 97 3.71 2.32 -22.47
CA PHE A 97 3.95 2.92 -21.16
C PHE A 97 2.80 2.59 -20.22
N ALA A 98 3.12 2.08 -19.03
CA ALA A 98 2.18 1.93 -17.93
C ALA A 98 2.40 3.07 -16.93
N VAL A 99 1.51 4.05 -16.93
CA VAL A 99 1.60 5.25 -16.09
C VAL A 99 0.67 5.12 -14.90
N THR A 100 1.22 5.14 -13.69
CA THR A 100 0.43 5.08 -12.45
C THR A 100 -0.25 6.41 -12.18
N LEU A 101 -1.57 6.40 -12.15
CA LEU A 101 -2.43 7.52 -11.72
C LEU A 101 -2.73 7.32 -10.24
N ARG A 102 -1.77 7.70 -9.40
CA ARG A 102 -1.72 7.34 -7.99
C ARG A 102 -2.98 7.74 -7.21
N ASP A 103 -3.42 8.98 -7.38
CA ASP A 103 -4.50 9.56 -6.58
C ASP A 103 -5.88 9.02 -6.96
N SER A 104 -6.06 8.60 -8.22
CA SER A 104 -7.30 7.93 -8.67
C SER A 104 -7.28 6.41 -8.48
N GLY A 105 -6.11 5.80 -8.18
CA GLY A 105 -5.97 4.36 -8.07
C GLY A 105 -6.11 3.64 -9.41
N GLU A 106 -5.54 4.20 -10.46
CA GLU A 106 -5.65 3.70 -11.83
C GLU A 106 -4.28 3.60 -12.50
N VAL A 107 -4.21 2.84 -13.57
CA VAL A 107 -3.06 2.80 -14.49
C VAL A 107 -3.53 3.14 -15.89
N ALA A 108 -2.92 4.15 -16.49
CA ALA A 108 -3.08 4.45 -17.89
C ALA A 108 -2.05 3.67 -18.73
N LEU A 109 -2.51 2.94 -19.71
CA LEU A 109 -1.67 2.36 -20.75
C LEU A 109 -1.63 3.31 -21.92
N ILE A 110 -0.42 3.67 -22.36
CA ILE A 110 -0.20 4.63 -23.45
C ILE A 110 0.62 3.93 -24.53
N ASP A 111 0.15 3.99 -25.74
CA ASP A 111 0.91 3.57 -26.93
C ASP A 111 1.98 4.62 -27.24
N GLY A 112 3.25 4.26 -27.09
CA GLY A 112 4.37 5.13 -27.33
C GLY A 112 4.59 5.51 -28.79
N ASP A 113 4.13 4.66 -29.72
CA ASP A 113 4.26 4.93 -31.17
C ASP A 113 3.25 6.00 -31.60
N THR A 114 2.00 5.88 -31.15
CA THR A 114 0.91 6.82 -31.54
C THR A 114 0.71 7.94 -30.52
N LYS A 115 1.27 7.82 -29.31
CA LYS A 115 1.11 8.73 -28.15
C LYS A 115 -0.35 8.84 -27.67
N LYS A 116 -1.15 7.81 -27.91
CA LYS A 116 -2.56 7.75 -27.51
C LYS A 116 -2.75 6.85 -26.29
N ILE A 117 -3.74 7.18 -25.47
CA ILE A 117 -4.16 6.32 -24.37
C ILE A 117 -4.86 5.10 -24.96
N ILE A 118 -4.35 3.91 -24.63
CA ILE A 118 -4.94 2.62 -25.00
C ILE A 118 -6.13 2.32 -24.07
N ASN A 119 -5.88 2.41 -22.75
CA ASN A 119 -6.88 2.16 -21.73
C ASN A 119 -6.48 2.80 -20.40
N ILE A 120 -7.48 3.11 -19.56
CA ILE A 120 -7.30 3.47 -18.16
C ILE A 120 -7.97 2.37 -17.34
N ILE A 121 -7.21 1.74 -16.46
CA ILE A 121 -7.60 0.53 -15.74
C ILE A 121 -7.58 0.81 -14.24
N ARG A 122 -8.70 0.56 -13.57
CA ARG A 122 -8.80 0.69 -12.11
C ARG A 122 -8.01 -0.42 -11.42
N THR A 123 -7.17 -0.04 -10.48
CA THR A 123 -6.23 -0.90 -9.74
C THR A 123 -6.39 -0.70 -8.22
N GLY A 124 -5.37 -0.99 -7.44
CA GLY A 124 -5.36 -0.76 -6.00
C GLY A 124 -5.24 0.71 -5.61
N TYR A 125 -5.57 1.01 -4.35
CA TYR A 125 -5.45 2.35 -3.79
C TYR A 125 -4.01 2.86 -3.82
N ALA A 126 -3.85 4.12 -4.21
CA ALA A 126 -2.56 4.79 -4.29
C ALA A 126 -1.49 3.94 -5.01
N VAL A 127 -1.87 3.36 -6.16
CA VAL A 127 -0.94 2.58 -7.01
C VAL A 127 0.31 3.38 -7.34
N HIS A 128 1.49 2.78 -7.15
CA HIS A 128 2.75 3.49 -7.31
C HIS A 128 3.84 2.68 -8.00
N ILE A 129 3.60 1.41 -8.24
CA ILE A 129 4.53 0.54 -8.96
C ILE A 129 3.78 -0.20 -10.06
N SER A 130 4.37 -0.22 -11.25
CA SER A 130 4.02 -1.15 -12.33
C SER A 130 5.27 -1.86 -12.83
N ARG A 131 5.13 -3.14 -13.18
CA ARG A 131 6.22 -3.99 -13.69
C ARG A 131 5.71 -4.85 -14.83
N LEU A 132 6.51 -4.94 -15.87
CA LEU A 132 6.26 -5.87 -16.98
C LEU A 132 6.70 -7.28 -16.57
N SER A 133 5.93 -8.30 -16.95
CA SER A 133 6.34 -9.70 -16.85
C SER A 133 7.52 -9.98 -17.78
N HIS A 134 8.31 -11.01 -17.46
CA HIS A 134 9.41 -11.45 -18.31
C HIS A 134 8.95 -11.78 -19.76
N SER A 135 7.74 -12.30 -19.93
CA SER A 135 7.18 -12.61 -21.25
C SER A 135 6.75 -11.38 -22.07
N GLY A 136 6.77 -10.18 -21.51
CA GLY A 136 6.25 -8.97 -22.16
C GLY A 136 4.72 -8.89 -22.27
N ARG A 137 3.98 -9.93 -21.77
CA ARG A 137 2.52 -10.02 -21.90
C ARG A 137 1.75 -9.32 -20.80
N TYR A 138 2.23 -9.41 -19.56
CA TYR A 138 1.48 -8.96 -18.39
C TYR A 138 2.13 -7.75 -17.74
N VAL A 139 1.29 -6.83 -17.27
CA VAL A 139 1.71 -5.75 -16.36
C VAL A 139 1.16 -6.05 -14.98
N TYR A 140 2.04 -6.10 -13.99
CA TYR A 140 1.71 -6.16 -12.57
C TYR A 140 1.70 -4.75 -12.00
N THR A 141 0.68 -4.43 -11.22
CA THR A 141 0.64 -3.17 -10.46
C THR A 141 0.50 -3.47 -8.99
N ILE A 142 1.00 -2.58 -8.13
CA ILE A 142 0.82 -2.68 -6.69
C ILE A 142 0.36 -1.35 -6.11
N GLY A 143 -0.70 -1.41 -5.31
CA GLY A 143 -1.21 -0.29 -4.52
C GLY A 143 -0.71 -0.33 -3.08
N ARG A 144 -0.87 0.78 -2.36
CA ARG A 144 -0.54 0.87 -0.93
C ARG A 144 -1.44 -0.01 -0.06
N ASP A 145 -2.64 -0.32 -0.53
CA ASP A 145 -3.55 -1.29 0.11
C ASP A 145 -3.09 -2.75 0.01
N GLY A 146 -1.86 -2.99 -0.43
CA GLY A 146 -1.29 -4.32 -0.61
C GLY A 146 -1.92 -5.11 -1.76
N LYS A 147 -2.70 -4.46 -2.62
CA LYS A 147 -3.36 -5.11 -3.76
C LYS A 147 -2.43 -5.15 -4.96
N ILE A 148 -2.30 -6.34 -5.54
CA ILE A 148 -1.65 -6.55 -6.84
C ILE A 148 -2.73 -6.81 -7.86
N ASP A 149 -2.67 -6.11 -8.98
CA ASP A 149 -3.50 -6.35 -10.17
C ASP A 149 -2.64 -6.89 -11.31
N LEU A 150 -3.21 -7.81 -12.09
CA LEU A 150 -2.60 -8.39 -13.28
C LEU A 150 -3.37 -7.91 -14.52
N ILE A 151 -2.69 -7.21 -15.41
CA ILE A 151 -3.22 -6.69 -16.66
C ILE A 151 -2.63 -7.52 -17.81
N ASP A 152 -3.46 -8.02 -18.71
CA ASP A 152 -3.05 -8.76 -19.89
C ASP A 152 -3.07 -7.84 -21.12
N LEU A 153 -1.91 -7.66 -21.74
CA LEU A 153 -1.71 -6.81 -22.90
C LEU A 153 -2.15 -7.45 -24.22
N TYR A 154 -2.51 -8.74 -24.23
CA TYR A 154 -2.85 -9.46 -25.46
C TYR A 154 -4.28 -9.24 -25.93
N PHE A 155 -5.19 -8.82 -25.08
CA PHE A 155 -6.55 -8.47 -25.50
C PHE A 155 -6.54 -7.33 -26.51
N GLU A 156 -7.55 -7.28 -27.38
CA GLU A 156 -7.77 -6.15 -28.30
C GLU A 156 -7.68 -4.81 -27.54
N LYS A 157 -8.31 -4.74 -26.40
CA LYS A 157 -8.15 -3.67 -25.41
C LYS A 157 -7.55 -4.27 -24.13
N PRO A 158 -6.26 -4.05 -23.85
CA PRO A 158 -5.62 -4.54 -22.64
C PRO A 158 -6.46 -4.35 -21.38
N THR A 159 -6.63 -5.41 -20.60
CA THR A 159 -7.57 -5.43 -19.48
C THR A 159 -7.03 -6.17 -18.26
N LYS A 160 -7.61 -5.88 -17.10
CA LYS A 160 -7.28 -6.56 -15.85
C LYS A 160 -7.90 -7.96 -15.83
N VAL A 161 -7.08 -8.98 -15.57
CA VAL A 161 -7.47 -10.40 -15.63
C VAL A 161 -7.46 -11.10 -14.28
N ALA A 162 -6.76 -10.55 -13.29
CA ALA A 162 -6.74 -11.07 -11.93
C ALA A 162 -6.35 -9.98 -10.93
N GLU A 163 -6.69 -10.21 -9.67
CA GLU A 163 -6.26 -9.39 -8.54
C GLU A 163 -6.03 -10.24 -7.29
N ILE A 164 -5.13 -9.81 -6.43
CA ILE A 164 -4.80 -10.48 -5.17
C ILE A 164 -4.35 -9.44 -4.15
N LYS A 165 -4.62 -9.67 -2.88
CA LYS A 165 -4.09 -8.87 -1.77
C LYS A 165 -2.93 -9.62 -1.12
N VAL A 166 -1.75 -9.00 -1.03
CA VAL A 166 -0.51 -9.64 -0.54
C VAL A 166 0.00 -9.03 0.77
N GLY A 167 -0.72 -8.08 1.31
CA GLY A 167 -0.39 -7.44 2.59
C GLY A 167 -1.57 -6.66 3.15
N LEU A 168 -1.42 -6.28 4.41
CA LEU A 168 -2.23 -5.27 5.08
C LEU A 168 -1.45 -3.96 5.06
N GLU A 169 -2.16 -2.83 5.07
CA GLU A 169 -1.51 -1.53 5.25
C GLU A 169 -0.68 -1.48 6.54
#